data_fb9cb5580b4d436c938ab480b40c470e
#
_entry.id   fb9cb5580b4d436c938ab480b40c470e
#
_cell.length_a   1.000
_cell.length_b   1.000
_cell.length_c   1.000
_cell.angle_alpha   90.00
_cell.angle_beta   90.00
_cell.angle_gamma   90.00
#
_symmetry.space_group_name_H-M   'P 1'
#
loop_
_entity.id
_entity.type
_entity.pdbx_description
1 polymer ?
#
loop_
_entity_poly.entity_id
_entity_poly.type
_entity_poly.pdbx_seq_one_letter_code
_entity_poly.pdbx_strand_id
1 'polypeptide(L)'
;LLSNCSENESPLGNNVLSRIPQMHEVLRSKEVDGAITSILGKNYLLHPHRAVHRSTPVASDSSSFDITTDKYLVGRNSTTTSLWHQDAQSPTARARHHLPKYIIGFYFPHDVTSEMGPTRFKLGSYMQHDESAEDNLFQPNFIKAGTFMICHFDTVHAGFPNFSNQDRYLVKFVFTRTEYPVKPR
;
A
#
# COMPACT_ATOMS: atom_id res chain seq x y z
N LEU A 1 17.81 5.93 7.79
CA LEU A 1 18.09 4.55 7.32
C LEU A 1 17.56 4.34 5.90
N LEU A 2 16.33 4.74 5.60
CA LEU A 2 15.73 4.61 4.26
C LEU A 2 16.36 5.58 3.23
N SER A 3 16.87 6.72 3.69
CA SER A 3 17.56 7.72 2.84
C SER A 3 18.91 7.27 2.29
N ASN A 4 19.51 6.23 2.86
CA ASN A 4 20.80 5.68 2.42
C ASN A 4 20.66 4.62 1.31
N CYS A 5 19.45 4.38 0.80
CA CYS A 5 19.26 3.53 -0.37
C CYS A 5 19.73 4.29 -1.60
N SER A 6 20.74 3.78 -2.31
CA SER A 6 21.21 4.39 -3.55
C SER A 6 20.11 4.36 -4.61
N GLU A 7 20.06 5.36 -5.47
CA GLU A 7 19.07 5.44 -6.56
C GLU A 7 19.12 4.26 -7.53
N ASN A 8 20.24 3.55 -7.57
CA ASN A 8 20.48 2.39 -8.43
C ASN A 8 20.19 1.04 -7.79
N GLU A 9 19.98 1.01 -6.47
CA GLU A 9 19.51 -0.21 -5.82
C GLU A 9 17.98 -0.23 -5.88
N SER A 10 17.43 -1.31 -6.43
CA SER A 10 16.02 -1.63 -6.24
C SER A 10 15.70 -1.43 -4.75
N PRO A 11 14.70 -0.61 -4.42
CA PRO A 11 14.42 -0.28 -3.04
C PRO A 11 14.32 -1.55 -2.24
N LEU A 12 14.79 -1.51 -1.01
CA LEU A 12 14.92 -2.56 0.00
C LEU A 12 13.91 -3.74 -0.03
N GLY A 13 13.29 -4.04 -1.12
CA GLY A 13 12.38 -5.10 -1.45
C GLY A 13 12.22 -6.18 -0.38
N ASN A 14 12.45 -7.41 -0.73
CA ASN A 14 12.33 -8.54 0.18
C ASN A 14 13.38 -8.52 1.33
N ASN A 15 14.41 -7.69 1.22
CA ASN A 15 15.50 -7.59 2.19
C ASN A 15 15.24 -6.60 3.33
N VAL A 16 14.08 -5.93 3.35
CA VAL A 16 13.82 -4.86 4.32
C VAL A 16 14.03 -5.29 5.78
N LEU A 17 13.64 -6.50 6.14
CA LEU A 17 13.80 -7.00 7.51
C LEU A 17 15.25 -7.31 7.89
N SER A 18 16.06 -7.75 6.94
CA SER A 18 17.50 -7.99 7.17
C SER A 18 18.27 -6.69 7.25
N ARG A 19 17.88 -5.69 6.45
CA ARG A 19 18.56 -4.38 6.41
C ARG A 19 18.09 -3.43 7.50
N ILE A 20 16.86 -3.57 7.98
CA ILE A 20 16.25 -2.74 9.02
C ILE A 20 15.62 -3.66 10.07
N PRO A 21 16.43 -4.28 10.95
CA PRO A 21 15.91 -5.23 11.95
C PRO A 21 14.84 -4.64 12.87
N GLN A 22 14.84 -3.33 13.09
CA GLN A 22 13.82 -2.61 13.87
C GLN A 22 12.40 -2.80 13.32
N MET A 23 12.25 -3.15 12.03
CA MET A 23 10.93 -3.48 11.46
C MET A 23 10.30 -4.70 12.13
N HIS A 24 11.09 -5.61 12.69
CA HIS A 24 10.57 -6.72 13.48
C HIS A 24 9.83 -6.25 14.74
N GLU A 25 10.28 -5.17 15.37
CA GLU A 25 9.62 -4.61 16.56
C GLU A 25 8.25 -4.03 16.18
N VAL A 26 8.18 -3.33 15.04
CA VAL A 26 6.91 -2.82 14.51
C VAL A 26 5.93 -3.97 14.26
N LEU A 27 6.37 -5.02 13.55
CA LEU A 27 5.52 -6.14 13.19
C LEU A 27 5.07 -6.98 14.39
N ARG A 28 5.87 -7.01 15.48
CA ARG A 28 5.58 -7.73 16.72
C ARG A 28 4.94 -6.86 17.80
N SER A 29 4.70 -5.58 17.51
CA SER A 29 3.97 -4.73 18.45
C SER A 29 2.57 -5.32 18.71
N LYS A 30 2.06 -5.13 19.92
CA LYS A 30 0.75 -5.68 20.32
C LYS A 30 -0.38 -5.18 19.42
N GLU A 31 -0.26 -3.94 18.97
CA GLU A 31 -1.22 -3.28 18.11
C GLU A 31 -1.25 -3.92 16.72
N VAL A 32 -0.08 -4.09 16.08
CA VAL A 32 0.02 -4.64 14.73
C VAL A 32 -0.27 -6.14 14.73
N ASP A 33 0.38 -6.91 15.60
CA ASP A 33 0.16 -8.36 15.70
C ASP A 33 -1.30 -8.68 16.10
N GLY A 34 -1.86 -7.95 17.06
CA GLY A 34 -3.25 -8.11 17.48
C GLY A 34 -4.24 -7.82 16.35
N ALA A 35 -4.03 -6.74 15.59
CA ALA A 35 -4.88 -6.40 14.46
C ALA A 35 -4.81 -7.48 13.36
N ILE A 36 -3.60 -7.92 12.99
CA ILE A 36 -3.43 -8.98 11.98
C ILE A 36 -4.03 -10.31 12.46
N THR A 37 -3.78 -10.68 13.71
CA THR A 37 -4.35 -11.89 14.32
C THR A 37 -5.87 -11.87 14.31
N SER A 38 -6.50 -10.73 14.58
CA SER A 38 -7.97 -10.61 14.57
C SER A 38 -8.57 -10.85 13.17
N ILE A 39 -7.84 -10.51 12.12
CA ILE A 39 -8.28 -10.64 10.73
C ILE A 39 -7.94 -12.02 10.16
N LEU A 40 -6.69 -12.47 10.33
CA LEU A 40 -6.16 -13.67 9.68
C LEU A 40 -6.13 -14.92 10.56
N GLY A 41 -6.26 -14.77 11.88
CA GLY A 41 -6.05 -15.85 12.85
C GLY A 41 -4.63 -15.88 13.40
N LYS A 42 -4.43 -16.64 14.50
CA LYS A 42 -3.16 -16.65 15.28
C LYS A 42 -1.94 -17.14 14.50
N ASN A 43 -2.15 -18.03 13.53
CA ASN A 43 -1.05 -18.68 12.78
C ASN A 43 -0.81 -18.03 11.42
N TYR A 44 -1.06 -16.73 11.28
CA TYR A 44 -0.76 -16.02 10.04
C TYR A 44 0.75 -16.05 9.73
N LEU A 45 1.09 -15.93 8.46
CA LEU A 45 2.47 -15.84 8.00
C LEU A 45 2.74 -14.50 7.33
N LEU A 46 3.91 -13.97 7.58
CA LEU A 46 4.46 -12.87 6.78
C LEU A 46 4.92 -13.42 5.43
N HIS A 47 4.31 -12.93 4.37
CA HIS A 47 4.67 -13.31 3.00
C HIS A 47 6.08 -12.81 2.66
N PRO A 48 6.89 -13.55 1.87
CA PRO A 48 8.21 -13.08 1.46
C PRO A 48 8.19 -11.80 0.62
N HIS A 49 7.09 -11.52 -0.10
CA HIS A 49 6.97 -10.29 -0.88
C HIS A 49 6.77 -9.07 0.03
N ARG A 50 7.75 -8.19 0.00
CA ARG A 50 7.82 -6.93 0.73
C ARG A 50 8.38 -5.87 -0.20
N ALA A 51 8.06 -4.61 0.03
CA ALA A 51 8.59 -3.53 -0.78
C ALA A 51 8.77 -2.25 0.01
N VAL A 52 9.81 -1.52 -0.28
CA VAL A 52 9.94 -0.11 0.11
C VAL A 52 9.65 0.73 -1.12
N HIS A 53 8.62 1.56 -1.02
CA HIS A 53 8.27 2.51 -2.05
C HIS A 53 8.84 3.88 -1.69
N ARG A 54 9.62 4.46 -2.60
CA ARG A 54 10.07 5.85 -2.53
C ARG A 54 9.33 6.64 -3.58
N SER A 55 8.74 7.75 -3.19
CA SER A 55 8.15 8.72 -4.10
C SER A 55 8.92 10.03 -3.98
N THR A 56 9.66 10.37 -5.01
CA THR A 56 10.42 11.62 -5.07
C THR A 56 9.52 12.79 -5.43
N PRO A 57 9.88 14.02 -5.03
CA PRO A 57 9.19 15.21 -5.48
C PRO A 57 9.09 15.29 -7.02
N VAL A 58 7.90 15.64 -7.52
CA VAL A 58 7.73 15.98 -8.94
C VAL A 58 8.18 17.41 -9.17
N ALA A 59 8.89 17.64 -10.29
CA ALA A 59 9.30 18.98 -10.66
C ALA A 59 8.09 19.89 -10.85
N SER A 60 8.18 21.14 -10.38
CA SER A 60 7.09 22.12 -10.39
C SER A 60 6.57 22.50 -11.78
N ASP A 61 7.36 22.23 -12.82
CA ASP A 61 7.02 22.46 -14.24
C ASP A 61 6.37 21.25 -14.93
N SER A 62 6.16 20.14 -14.21
CA SER A 62 5.35 19.01 -14.71
C SER A 62 3.87 19.39 -14.71
N SER A 63 3.50 20.39 -15.51
CA SER A 63 2.17 21.02 -15.62
C SER A 63 1.06 20.13 -16.20
N SER A 64 1.26 18.83 -16.24
CA SER A 64 0.34 17.90 -16.91
C SER A 64 -0.31 16.87 -15.98
N PHE A 65 -0.43 17.17 -14.68
CA PHE A 65 -1.26 16.37 -13.82
C PHE A 65 -2.72 16.85 -13.91
N ASP A 66 -3.53 16.05 -14.57
CA ASP A 66 -4.97 16.30 -14.61
C ASP A 66 -5.62 15.54 -13.44
N ILE A 67 -5.95 16.27 -12.39
CA ILE A 67 -6.63 15.73 -11.20
C ILE A 67 -8.02 15.17 -11.53
N THR A 68 -8.64 15.67 -12.60
CA THR A 68 -10.00 15.27 -12.96
C THR A 68 -10.05 13.92 -13.68
N THR A 69 -8.96 13.54 -14.33
CA THR A 69 -8.86 12.28 -15.07
C THR A 69 -8.01 11.23 -14.36
N ASP A 70 -7.44 11.54 -13.19
CA ASP A 70 -6.47 10.68 -12.49
C ASP A 70 -5.29 10.25 -13.38
N LYS A 71 -5.03 10.98 -14.46
CA LYS A 71 -3.92 10.69 -15.38
C LYS A 71 -2.69 11.48 -14.96
N TYR A 72 -1.65 10.76 -14.59
CA TYR A 72 -0.33 11.33 -14.38
C TYR A 72 0.50 11.13 -15.63
N LEU A 73 0.84 12.23 -16.31
CA LEU A 73 1.77 12.22 -17.44
C LEU A 73 3.18 12.37 -16.88
N VAL A 74 3.88 11.27 -16.69
CA VAL A 74 5.32 11.31 -16.43
C VAL A 74 6.02 11.66 -17.74
N GLY A 75 6.68 12.80 -17.76
CA GLY A 75 7.49 13.21 -18.92
C GLY A 75 8.59 12.21 -19.20
N ARG A 76 8.33 11.30 -20.10
CA ARG A 76 9.13 10.43 -20.94
C ARG A 76 8.23 9.33 -21.50
N ASN A 77 7.52 9.61 -22.59
CA ASN A 77 6.86 8.62 -23.48
C ASN A 77 6.10 7.44 -22.81
N SER A 78 5.67 7.57 -21.56
CA SER A 78 4.86 6.59 -20.88
C SER A 78 3.58 7.25 -20.40
N THR A 79 2.53 7.08 -21.18
CA THR A 79 1.15 7.28 -20.72
C THR A 79 0.82 6.18 -19.74
N THR A 80 1.15 6.36 -18.45
CA THR A 80 0.60 5.49 -17.40
C THR A 80 -0.84 5.88 -17.16
N THR A 81 -1.71 5.28 -17.93
CA THR A 81 -3.14 5.29 -17.70
C THR A 81 -3.41 4.59 -16.38
N SER A 82 -4.02 5.32 -15.44
CA SER A 82 -4.46 4.85 -14.13
C SER A 82 -3.38 4.24 -13.24
N LEU A 83 -3.00 4.98 -12.22
CA LEU A 83 -2.20 4.50 -11.10
C LEU A 83 -2.97 3.50 -10.21
N TRP A 84 -4.27 3.35 -10.44
CA TRP A 84 -5.14 2.47 -9.69
C TRP A 84 -4.84 1.00 -10.02
N HIS A 85 -4.55 0.20 -9.01
CA HIS A 85 -4.26 -1.21 -9.17
C HIS A 85 -4.68 -2.02 -7.94
N GLN A 86 -4.80 -3.32 -8.13
CA GLN A 86 -4.83 -4.33 -7.09
C GLN A 86 -3.49 -5.05 -7.10
N ASP A 87 -2.93 -5.36 -5.94
CA ASP A 87 -1.67 -6.12 -5.86
C ASP A 87 -1.84 -7.57 -6.36
N ALA A 88 -3.04 -8.09 -6.23
CA ALA A 88 -3.38 -9.37 -6.82
C ALA A 88 -3.74 -9.19 -8.29
N GLN A 89 -3.00 -9.81 -9.18
CA GLN A 89 -3.48 -10.12 -10.53
C GLN A 89 -4.54 -11.24 -10.44
N SER A 90 -5.54 -11.02 -9.60
CA SER A 90 -6.64 -11.99 -9.48
C SER A 90 -7.50 -11.87 -10.73
N PRO A 91 -7.76 -12.99 -11.44
CA PRO A 91 -8.71 -12.96 -12.53
C PRO A 91 -10.03 -12.36 -12.05
N THR A 92 -10.62 -11.51 -12.88
CA THR A 92 -11.92 -10.86 -12.60
C THR A 92 -13.05 -11.85 -12.29
N ALA A 93 -12.88 -13.11 -12.70
CA ALA A 93 -13.82 -14.21 -12.44
C ALA A 93 -13.68 -14.87 -11.06
N ARG A 94 -12.74 -14.46 -10.22
CA ARG A 94 -12.57 -15.08 -8.89
C ARG A 94 -13.70 -14.67 -7.97
N ALA A 95 -14.32 -15.65 -7.34
CA ALA A 95 -15.30 -15.39 -6.28
C ALA A 95 -14.62 -14.62 -5.13
N ARG A 96 -15.19 -13.47 -4.81
CA ARG A 96 -14.71 -12.61 -3.73
C ARG A 96 -15.53 -12.90 -2.48
N HIS A 97 -14.91 -12.84 -1.32
CA HIS A 97 -15.62 -12.96 -0.07
C HIS A 97 -14.91 -12.18 1.04
N HIS A 98 -15.62 -11.92 2.10
CA HIS A 98 -15.20 -11.08 3.22
C HIS A 98 -14.05 -11.66 4.08
N LEU A 99 -13.75 -12.94 3.97
CA LEU A 99 -12.63 -13.57 4.70
C LEU A 99 -11.36 -13.50 3.83
N PRO A 100 -10.45 -12.57 4.07
CA PRO A 100 -9.26 -12.42 3.26
C PRO A 100 -8.32 -13.60 3.45
N LYS A 101 -7.75 -14.10 2.34
CA LYS A 101 -6.60 -14.98 2.39
C LYS A 101 -5.31 -14.19 2.63
N TYR A 102 -5.25 -12.99 2.06
CA TYR A 102 -4.14 -12.07 2.18
C TYR A 102 -4.63 -10.70 2.63
N ILE A 103 -3.79 -10.01 3.39
CA ILE A 103 -3.92 -8.58 3.68
C ILE A 103 -2.61 -7.87 3.38
N ILE A 104 -2.71 -6.56 3.14
CA ILE A 104 -1.55 -5.68 2.98
C ILE A 104 -1.44 -4.82 4.23
N GLY A 105 -0.21 -4.69 4.74
CA GLY A 105 0.16 -3.71 5.74
C GLY A 105 1.04 -2.64 5.10
N PHE A 106 0.67 -1.37 5.26
CA PHE A 106 1.45 -0.21 4.87
C PHE A 106 1.99 0.48 6.10
N TYR A 107 3.29 0.49 6.27
CA TYR A 107 3.97 1.19 7.35
C TYR A 107 4.52 2.52 6.87
N PHE A 108 4.23 3.59 7.59
CA PHE A 108 4.66 4.95 7.29
C PHE A 108 5.74 5.36 8.30
N PRO A 109 7.03 5.40 7.90
CA PRO A 109 8.14 5.65 8.82
C PRO A 109 8.31 7.11 9.21
N HIS A 110 7.62 8.02 8.54
CA HIS A 110 7.61 9.46 8.78
C HIS A 110 6.22 10.04 8.54
N ASP A 111 6.00 11.28 8.96
CA ASP A 111 4.78 12.01 8.67
C ASP A 111 4.58 12.14 7.16
N VAL A 112 3.36 11.90 6.69
CA VAL A 112 2.98 12.07 5.29
C VAL A 112 1.86 13.09 5.21
N THR A 113 2.15 14.25 4.61
CA THR A 113 1.18 15.31 4.37
C THR A 113 0.39 15.08 3.08
N SER A 114 -0.69 15.83 2.88
CA SER A 114 -1.47 15.78 1.63
C SER A 114 -0.61 16.08 0.39
N GLU A 115 0.36 17.00 0.49
CA GLU A 115 1.27 17.37 -0.59
C GLU A 115 2.26 16.25 -0.97
N MET A 116 2.59 15.39 -0.02
CA MET A 116 3.44 14.22 -0.26
C MET A 116 2.73 13.13 -1.07
N GLY A 117 1.45 13.31 -1.40
CA GLY A 117 0.68 12.38 -2.21
C GLY A 117 0.44 11.03 -1.53
N PRO A 118 -0.28 10.98 -0.39
CA PRO A 118 -0.54 9.74 0.31
C PRO A 118 -1.27 8.72 -0.56
N THR A 119 -1.10 7.45 -0.24
CA THR A 119 -1.82 6.37 -0.92
C THR A 119 -3.32 6.54 -0.73
N ARG A 120 -4.05 6.42 -1.84
CA ARG A 120 -5.52 6.50 -1.91
C ARG A 120 -6.11 5.12 -2.06
N PHE A 121 -7.33 4.93 -1.59
CA PHE A 121 -8.02 3.64 -1.59
C PHE A 121 -9.46 3.82 -2.10
N LYS A 122 -9.92 2.88 -2.93
CA LYS A 122 -11.34 2.74 -3.24
C LYS A 122 -11.96 1.78 -2.22
N LEU A 123 -12.70 2.34 -1.26
CA LEU A 123 -13.30 1.54 -0.18
C LEU A 123 -14.35 0.57 -0.74
N GLY A 124 -14.33 -0.68 -0.24
CA GLY A 124 -15.26 -1.73 -0.71
C GLY A 124 -14.88 -2.38 -2.03
N SER A 125 -13.88 -1.88 -2.75
CA SER A 125 -13.47 -2.39 -4.07
C SER A 125 -13.00 -3.84 -4.07
N TYR A 126 -12.65 -4.39 -2.92
CA TYR A 126 -12.32 -5.80 -2.77
C TYR A 126 -13.51 -6.73 -2.99
N MET A 127 -14.74 -6.22 -2.86
CA MET A 127 -16.00 -6.96 -3.09
C MET A 127 -16.65 -6.61 -4.43
N GLN A 128 -16.43 -5.39 -4.92
CA GLN A 128 -17.09 -4.88 -6.11
C GLN A 128 -16.06 -4.60 -7.21
N HIS A 129 -16.42 -4.96 -8.43
CA HIS A 129 -15.61 -4.69 -9.63
C HIS A 129 -16.00 -3.37 -10.31
N ASP A 130 -16.89 -2.61 -9.70
CA ASP A 130 -17.37 -1.37 -10.30
C ASP A 130 -16.28 -0.30 -10.19
N GLU A 131 -15.59 -0.07 -11.30
CA GLU A 131 -14.58 0.97 -11.44
C GLU A 131 -15.20 2.38 -11.38
N SER A 132 -16.53 2.50 -11.54
CA SER A 132 -17.24 3.77 -11.58
C SER A 132 -17.58 4.35 -10.18
N ALA A 133 -17.35 3.63 -9.11
CA ALA A 133 -17.66 4.11 -7.77
C ALA A 133 -16.64 5.18 -7.32
N GLU A 134 -16.79 6.40 -7.84
CA GLU A 134 -16.09 7.60 -7.36
C GLU A 134 -16.46 7.93 -5.90
N ASP A 135 -17.62 7.49 -5.44
CA ASP A 135 -18.22 7.85 -4.16
C ASP A 135 -17.50 7.23 -2.93
N ASN A 136 -16.61 6.26 -3.12
CA ASN A 136 -15.94 5.54 -2.03
C ASN A 136 -14.43 5.79 -1.97
N LEU A 137 -13.99 6.94 -2.43
CA LEU A 137 -12.59 7.33 -2.38
C LEU A 137 -12.19 7.73 -0.95
N PHE A 138 -11.20 7.04 -0.41
CA PHE A 138 -10.52 7.43 0.82
C PHE A 138 -9.11 7.93 0.51
N GLN A 139 -8.86 9.19 0.81
CA GLN A 139 -7.56 9.83 0.72
C GLN A 139 -7.23 10.48 2.07
N PRO A 140 -6.20 9.98 2.78
CA PRO A 140 -5.77 10.63 4.03
C PRO A 140 -5.20 12.02 3.73
N ASN A 141 -5.59 13.03 4.52
CA ASN A 141 -4.98 14.36 4.46
C ASN A 141 -3.64 14.41 5.18
N PHE A 142 -3.47 13.56 6.18
CA PHE A 142 -2.27 13.44 6.97
C PHE A 142 -2.15 12.02 7.53
N ILE A 143 -0.94 11.46 7.49
CA ILE A 143 -0.62 10.17 8.11
C ILE A 143 0.56 10.41 9.04
N LYS A 144 0.38 10.10 10.32
CA LYS A 144 1.43 10.28 11.33
C LYS A 144 2.50 9.19 11.18
N ALA A 145 3.76 9.57 11.44
CA ALA A 145 4.88 8.63 11.56
C ALA A 145 4.55 7.48 12.53
N GLY A 146 4.91 6.27 12.17
CA GLY A 146 4.60 5.06 12.95
C GLY A 146 3.23 4.46 12.65
N THR A 147 2.40 5.07 11.80
CA THR A 147 1.13 4.48 11.38
C THR A 147 1.36 3.19 10.62
N PHE A 148 0.61 2.15 11.00
CA PHE A 148 0.52 0.89 10.26
C PHE A 148 -0.93 0.71 9.77
N MET A 149 -1.15 0.88 8.47
CA MET A 149 -2.45 0.77 7.84
C MET A 149 -2.64 -0.63 7.27
N ILE A 150 -3.78 -1.27 7.55
CA ILE A 150 -4.10 -2.61 7.03
C ILE A 150 -5.28 -2.50 6.06
N CYS A 151 -5.16 -3.15 4.91
CA CYS A 151 -6.25 -3.28 3.96
C CYS A 151 -6.36 -4.70 3.37
N HIS A 152 -7.52 -5.00 2.80
CA HIS A 152 -7.72 -6.24 2.06
C HIS A 152 -6.80 -6.26 0.83
N PHE A 153 -6.24 -7.42 0.49
CA PHE A 153 -5.28 -7.58 -0.61
C PHE A 153 -5.83 -7.15 -1.97
N ASP A 154 -7.13 -7.35 -2.18
CA ASP A 154 -7.82 -6.98 -3.41
C ASP A 154 -8.38 -5.53 -3.38
N THR A 155 -8.03 -4.71 -2.37
CA THR A 155 -8.44 -3.30 -2.35
C THR A 155 -7.73 -2.54 -3.47
N VAL A 156 -8.50 -1.88 -4.32
CA VAL A 156 -7.96 -0.99 -5.35
C VAL A 156 -7.35 0.23 -4.68
N HIS A 157 -6.09 0.48 -4.97
CA HIS A 157 -5.35 1.59 -4.38
C HIS A 157 -4.39 2.22 -5.40
N ALA A 158 -3.96 3.43 -5.11
CA ALA A 158 -3.01 4.16 -5.93
C ALA A 158 -2.12 5.07 -5.08
N GLY A 159 -0.86 5.21 -5.47
CA GLY A 159 -0.05 6.33 -5.03
C GLY A 159 -0.54 7.63 -5.68
N PHE A 160 -0.28 8.76 -5.04
CA PHE A 160 -0.50 10.07 -5.63
C PHE A 160 0.85 10.76 -5.87
N PRO A 161 0.97 11.68 -6.84
CA PRO A 161 2.20 12.42 -7.04
C PRO A 161 2.64 13.18 -5.79
N ASN A 162 3.93 13.22 -5.56
CA ASN A 162 4.53 13.94 -4.44
C ASN A 162 4.88 15.37 -4.88
N PHE A 163 4.06 16.34 -4.47
CA PHE A 163 4.26 17.76 -4.76
C PHE A 163 5.02 18.49 -3.64
N SER A 164 5.44 17.77 -2.60
CA SER A 164 6.29 18.33 -1.55
C SER A 164 7.75 18.46 -2.01
N ASN A 165 8.59 18.99 -1.14
CA ASN A 165 10.04 19.08 -1.35
C ASN A 165 10.84 17.95 -0.72
N GLN A 166 10.19 16.88 -0.24
CA GLN A 166 10.80 15.78 0.48
C GLN A 166 10.37 14.43 -0.10
N ASP A 167 11.25 13.43 -0.01
CA ASP A 167 10.90 12.07 -0.36
C ASP A 167 9.85 11.50 0.60
N ARG A 168 8.88 10.80 0.03
CA ARG A 168 7.94 9.98 0.79
C ARG A 168 8.35 8.52 0.71
N TYR A 169 8.44 7.89 1.87
CA TYR A 169 8.69 6.45 1.99
C TYR A 169 7.47 5.71 2.53
N LEU A 170 7.29 4.50 2.05
CA LEU A 170 6.26 3.57 2.48
C LEU A 170 6.86 2.17 2.46
N VAL A 171 6.68 1.41 3.56
CA VAL A 171 7.08 0.00 3.60
C VAL A 171 5.83 -0.86 3.51
N LYS A 172 5.76 -1.70 2.47
CA LYS A 172 4.66 -2.62 2.23
C LYS A 172 5.01 -4.02 2.72
N PHE A 173 4.08 -4.63 3.44
CA PHE A 173 4.11 -6.02 3.88
C PHE A 173 2.86 -6.74 3.39
N VAL A 174 2.98 -8.02 3.11
CA VAL A 174 1.85 -8.89 2.80
C VAL A 174 1.80 -10.00 3.83
N PHE A 175 0.61 -10.29 4.35
CA PHE A 175 0.38 -11.36 5.30
C PHE A 175 -0.64 -12.35 4.75
N THR A 176 -0.45 -13.63 5.07
CA THR A 176 -1.32 -14.70 4.58
C THR A 176 -1.95 -15.48 5.73
N ARG A 177 -3.22 -15.80 5.58
CA ARG A 177 -3.94 -16.73 6.42
C ARG A 177 -3.46 -18.15 6.14
N THR A 178 -3.20 -18.92 7.18
CA THR A 178 -2.83 -20.33 7.06
C THR A 178 -4.03 -21.27 7.23
N GLU A 179 -5.02 -20.85 8.03
CA GLU A 179 -6.17 -21.67 8.38
C GLU A 179 -7.47 -20.88 8.19
N TYR A 180 -8.45 -21.49 7.54
CA TYR A 180 -9.79 -20.92 7.49
C TYR A 180 -10.59 -21.36 8.71
N PRO A 181 -11.49 -20.51 9.25
CA PRO A 181 -12.38 -20.91 10.31
C PRO A 181 -13.17 -22.15 9.90
N VAL A 182 -13.13 -23.19 10.72
CA VAL A 182 -13.97 -24.37 10.51
C VAL A 182 -15.41 -23.91 10.62
N LYS A 183 -16.22 -24.15 9.59
CA LYS A 183 -17.66 -23.91 9.68
C LYS A 183 -18.19 -24.71 10.88
N PRO A 184 -18.93 -24.11 11.81
CA PRO A 184 -19.65 -24.91 12.80
C PRO A 184 -20.55 -25.87 12.03
N ARG A 185 -20.45 -27.15 12.36
CA ARG A 185 -21.31 -28.20 11.81
C ARG A 185 -22.74 -28.03 12.30
#